data_de5f9dc139b3b5d5b512c62999824eb3
#
_entry.id   de5f9dc139b3b5d5b512c62999824eb3
#
_cell.length_a   1.000
_cell.length_b   1.000
_cell.length_c   1.000
_cell.angle_alpha   90.00
_cell.angle_beta   90.00
_cell.angle_gamma   90.00
#
_symmetry.space_group_name_H-M   'P 1'
#
loop_
_entity.id
_entity.type
_entity.pdbx_description
1 polymer ?
#
loop_
_entity_poly.entity_id
_entity_poly.type
_entity_poly.pdbx_seq_one_letter_code
_entity_poly.pdbx_strand_id
1 'polypeptide(L)'
;FLKAGKDILHITLSSGISGVINSAMIAKENLEERYPDRKILIVDSLGASSGYGLLMDKLADLRDEGKSLDEVFRYAEKHRLNVHHWFFSTDLTFYVKGGRISKTAGAIGGVLNICPLLNMDNQGRLIPRYKIRTKRKVIRTIVDKMAEYADHQTDYNGKCYISHSECYEDARAVADLVESRFPY
;
A
#
# COMPACT_ATOMS: atom_id res chain seq x y z
N PHE A 1 -18.26 17.83 -4.45
CA PHE A 1 -18.93 16.59 -4.87
C PHE A 1 -20.36 16.51 -4.30
N LEU A 2 -20.56 16.55 -2.98
CA LEU A 2 -21.89 16.45 -2.35
C LEU A 2 -22.87 17.50 -2.85
N LYS A 3 -22.44 18.77 -2.99
CA LYS A 3 -23.25 19.84 -3.60
C LYS A 3 -23.68 19.54 -5.04
N ALA A 4 -22.90 18.73 -5.75
CA ALA A 4 -23.21 18.29 -7.10
C ALA A 4 -24.02 16.98 -7.14
N GLY A 5 -24.58 16.57 -6.01
CA GLY A 5 -25.40 15.36 -5.90
C GLY A 5 -24.61 14.05 -6.01
N LYS A 6 -23.30 14.07 -5.77
CA LYS A 6 -22.43 12.87 -5.86
C LYS A 6 -22.17 12.30 -4.48
N ASP A 7 -22.24 10.99 -4.37
CA ASP A 7 -21.79 10.25 -3.20
C ASP A 7 -20.25 10.09 -3.20
N ILE A 8 -19.67 9.76 -2.06
CA ILE A 8 -18.21 9.71 -1.87
C ILE A 8 -17.79 8.35 -1.31
N LEU A 9 -16.81 7.71 -1.96
CA LEU A 9 -15.96 6.71 -1.36
C LEU A 9 -14.60 7.35 -1.07
N HIS A 10 -14.26 7.49 0.21
CA HIS A 10 -12.98 8.03 0.66
C HIS A 10 -12.09 6.92 1.18
N ILE A 11 -10.89 6.81 0.63
CA ILE A 11 -9.91 5.80 1.03
C ILE A 11 -8.80 6.51 1.76
N THR A 12 -8.48 6.05 2.97
CA THR A 12 -7.44 6.65 3.80
C THR A 12 -6.14 5.86 3.75
N LEU A 13 -5.04 6.56 3.99
CA LEU A 13 -3.79 5.93 4.38
C LEU A 13 -4.03 5.05 5.64
N SER A 14 -3.31 3.96 5.77
CA SER A 14 -3.44 3.01 6.87
C SER A 14 -3.53 3.65 8.24
N SER A 15 -4.52 3.24 9.03
CA SER A 15 -4.65 3.60 10.45
C SER A 15 -3.48 3.10 11.31
N GLY A 16 -2.78 2.06 10.86
CA GLY A 16 -1.59 1.51 11.54
C GLY A 16 -0.37 2.43 11.53
N ILE A 17 -0.37 3.49 10.68
CA ILE A 17 0.76 4.44 10.52
C ILE A 17 0.34 5.90 10.48
N SER A 18 -0.96 6.21 10.49
CA SER A 18 -1.49 7.57 10.41
C SER A 18 -2.85 7.68 11.10
N GLY A 19 -3.09 8.80 11.76
CA GLY A 19 -4.40 9.14 12.34
C GLY A 19 -5.39 9.77 11.36
N VAL A 20 -5.09 9.84 10.06
CA VAL A 20 -5.92 10.54 9.07
C VAL A 20 -7.35 10.02 8.97
N ILE A 21 -7.57 8.73 9.24
CA ILE A 21 -8.92 8.15 9.26
C ILE A 21 -9.82 8.82 10.30
N ASN A 22 -9.29 9.19 11.47
CA ASN A 22 -10.07 9.87 12.51
C ASN A 22 -10.57 11.24 12.00
N SER A 23 -9.70 11.99 11.31
CA SER A 23 -10.09 13.26 10.70
C SER A 23 -11.14 13.07 9.60
N ALA A 24 -11.03 12.00 8.81
CA ALA A 24 -12.01 11.65 7.79
C ALA A 24 -13.38 11.29 8.40
N MET A 25 -13.39 10.55 9.52
CA MET A 25 -14.63 10.20 10.24
C MET A 25 -15.35 11.45 10.80
N ILE A 26 -14.59 12.37 11.43
CA ILE A 26 -15.14 13.64 11.92
C ILE A 26 -15.71 14.47 10.76
N ALA A 27 -14.99 14.54 9.64
CA ALA A 27 -15.47 15.26 8.46
C ALA A 27 -16.72 14.61 7.87
N LYS A 28 -16.81 13.27 7.88
CA LYS A 28 -17.99 12.52 7.45
C LYS A 28 -19.21 12.91 8.29
N GLU A 29 -19.13 12.83 9.62
CA GLU A 29 -20.22 13.17 10.54
C GLU A 29 -20.77 14.58 10.25
N ASN A 30 -19.88 15.58 10.20
CA ASN A 30 -20.28 16.97 9.89
C ASN A 30 -20.91 17.15 8.51
N LEU A 31 -20.50 16.34 7.53
CA LEU A 31 -21.02 16.44 6.16
C LEU A 31 -22.34 15.69 5.99
N GLU A 32 -22.53 14.58 6.67
CA GLU A 32 -23.81 13.84 6.66
C GLU A 32 -24.96 14.65 7.26
N GLU A 33 -24.69 15.45 8.31
CA GLU A 33 -25.68 16.41 8.84
C GLU A 33 -26.10 17.47 7.82
N ARG A 34 -25.15 17.92 6.99
CA ARG A 34 -25.38 18.97 5.98
C ARG A 34 -25.94 18.46 4.65
N TYR A 35 -25.74 17.18 4.36
CA TYR A 35 -26.12 16.50 3.12
C TYR A 35 -26.75 15.13 3.43
N PRO A 36 -27.91 15.09 4.11
CA PRO A 36 -28.52 13.84 4.58
C PRO A 36 -28.91 12.88 3.45
N ASP A 37 -29.14 13.40 2.24
CA ASP A 37 -29.47 12.59 1.06
C ASP A 37 -28.23 12.05 0.33
N ARG A 38 -27.04 12.28 0.87
CA ARG A 38 -25.78 11.84 0.25
C ARG A 38 -25.09 10.80 1.12
N LYS A 39 -24.42 9.86 0.45
CA LYS A 39 -23.68 8.79 1.12
C LYS A 39 -22.18 9.09 1.12
N ILE A 40 -21.55 8.95 2.27
CA ILE A 40 -20.09 9.02 2.45
C ILE A 40 -19.61 7.73 3.09
N LEU A 41 -18.83 6.96 2.34
CA LEU A 41 -18.20 5.73 2.86
C LEU A 41 -16.69 5.96 2.99
N ILE A 42 -16.12 5.45 4.08
CA ILE A 42 -14.68 5.58 4.37
C ILE A 42 -14.09 4.19 4.50
N VAL A 43 -12.98 3.95 3.81
CA VAL A 43 -12.20 2.71 3.86
C VAL A 43 -10.83 3.02 4.44
N ASP A 44 -10.45 2.31 5.48
CA ASP A 44 -9.04 2.21 5.89
C ASP A 44 -8.34 1.26 4.92
N SER A 45 -7.43 1.76 4.11
CA SER A 45 -6.74 0.92 3.13
C SER A 45 -5.83 -0.14 3.75
N LEU A 46 -5.43 0.03 5.01
CA LEU A 46 -4.33 -0.72 5.65
C LEU A 46 -3.05 -0.74 4.80
N GLY A 47 -2.93 0.24 3.92
CA GLY A 47 -1.90 0.38 2.90
C GLY A 47 -1.21 1.74 2.92
N ALA A 48 -0.15 1.85 2.15
CA ALA A 48 0.63 3.08 2.00
C ALA A 48 1.22 3.20 0.58
N SER A 49 1.64 4.43 0.22
CA SER A 49 2.36 4.72 -1.02
C SER A 49 1.69 4.12 -2.27
N SER A 50 2.46 3.51 -3.16
CA SER A 50 1.96 2.91 -4.40
C SER A 50 0.96 1.76 -4.18
N GLY A 51 1.06 1.00 -3.09
CA GLY A 51 0.08 -0.04 -2.79
C GLY A 51 -1.29 0.52 -2.42
N TYR A 52 -1.35 1.62 -1.66
CA TYR A 52 -2.57 2.38 -1.48
C TYR A 52 -3.13 2.90 -2.81
N GLY A 53 -2.25 3.40 -3.70
CA GLY A 53 -2.61 3.83 -5.05
C GLY A 53 -3.15 2.68 -5.90
N LEU A 54 -2.57 1.49 -5.82
CA LEU A 54 -3.04 0.30 -6.54
C LEU A 54 -4.45 -0.12 -6.11
N LEU A 55 -4.75 -0.05 -4.79
CA LEU A 55 -6.11 -0.29 -4.31
C LEU A 55 -7.08 0.74 -4.91
N MET A 56 -6.73 2.03 -4.86
CA MET A 56 -7.57 3.11 -5.43
C MET A 56 -7.84 2.91 -6.92
N ASP A 57 -6.82 2.55 -7.68
CA ASP A 57 -6.92 2.28 -9.11
C ASP A 57 -7.88 1.11 -9.39
N LYS A 58 -7.75 0.02 -8.65
CA LYS A 58 -8.68 -1.12 -8.76
C LYS A 58 -10.12 -0.75 -8.42
N LEU A 59 -10.33 0.10 -7.41
CA LEU A 59 -11.67 0.56 -7.06
C LEU A 59 -12.24 1.53 -8.11
N ALA A 60 -11.37 2.29 -8.79
CA ALA A 60 -11.78 3.13 -9.92
C ALA A 60 -12.21 2.28 -11.12
N ASP A 61 -11.47 1.20 -11.43
CA ASP A 61 -11.88 0.25 -12.47
C ASP A 61 -13.31 -0.29 -12.22
N LEU A 62 -13.59 -0.75 -10.99
CA LEU A 62 -14.90 -1.27 -10.62
C LEU A 62 -16.01 -0.21 -10.74
N ARG A 63 -15.74 1.03 -10.35
CA ARG A 63 -16.66 2.17 -10.57
C ARG A 63 -16.93 2.36 -12.05
N ASP A 64 -15.91 2.33 -12.88
CA ASP A 64 -16.01 2.57 -14.33
C ASP A 64 -16.68 1.39 -15.05
N GLU A 65 -16.63 0.17 -14.47
CA GLU A 65 -17.44 -0.98 -14.85
C GLU A 65 -18.91 -0.86 -14.43
N GLY A 66 -19.30 0.25 -13.77
CA GLY A 66 -20.71 0.52 -13.37
C GLY A 66 -21.12 -0.08 -12.03
N LYS A 67 -20.17 -0.54 -11.20
CA LYS A 67 -20.49 -1.00 -9.84
C LYS A 67 -20.98 0.14 -8.98
N SER A 68 -21.97 -0.14 -8.15
CA SER A 68 -22.50 0.82 -7.18
C SER A 68 -21.47 1.16 -6.09
N LEU A 69 -21.65 2.30 -5.42
CA LEU A 69 -20.80 2.71 -4.29
C LEU A 69 -20.70 1.62 -3.21
N ASP A 70 -21.81 0.97 -2.88
CA ASP A 70 -21.82 -0.09 -1.86
C ASP A 70 -21.09 -1.36 -2.31
N GLU A 71 -21.14 -1.71 -3.58
CA GLU A 71 -20.38 -2.84 -4.13
C GLU A 71 -18.88 -2.56 -4.10
N VAL A 72 -18.47 -1.35 -4.52
CA VAL A 72 -17.06 -0.94 -4.50
C VAL A 72 -16.54 -0.87 -3.05
N PHE A 73 -17.32 -0.34 -2.12
CA PHE A 73 -16.99 -0.31 -0.70
C PHE A 73 -16.80 -1.73 -0.13
N ARG A 74 -17.76 -2.63 -0.35
CA ARG A 74 -17.64 -4.02 0.11
C ARG A 74 -16.46 -4.74 -0.50
N TYR A 75 -16.17 -4.48 -1.76
CA TYR A 75 -14.98 -5.02 -2.41
C TYR A 75 -13.71 -4.52 -1.72
N ALA A 76 -13.59 -3.21 -1.45
CA ALA A 76 -12.45 -2.62 -0.77
C ALA A 76 -12.23 -3.26 0.61
N GLU A 77 -13.28 -3.33 1.44
CA GLU A 77 -13.21 -3.93 2.78
C GLU A 77 -12.76 -5.41 2.75
N LYS A 78 -13.24 -6.16 1.76
CA LYS A 78 -12.91 -7.59 1.60
C LYS A 78 -11.50 -7.81 1.08
N HIS A 79 -11.02 -6.95 0.17
CA HIS A 79 -9.81 -7.20 -0.62
C HIS A 79 -8.62 -6.30 -0.30
N ARG A 80 -8.74 -5.30 0.59
CA ARG A 80 -7.64 -4.40 0.94
C ARG A 80 -6.37 -5.12 1.42
N LEU A 81 -6.50 -6.27 2.07
CA LEU A 81 -5.36 -7.08 2.52
C LEU A 81 -4.76 -7.96 1.42
N ASN A 82 -5.41 -8.07 0.26
CA ASN A 82 -4.87 -8.79 -0.89
C ASN A 82 -3.85 -7.93 -1.67
N VAL A 83 -3.74 -6.63 -1.36
CA VAL A 83 -2.69 -5.77 -1.90
C VAL A 83 -1.44 -5.93 -1.04
N HIS A 84 -0.45 -6.65 -1.54
CA HIS A 84 0.80 -6.91 -0.85
C HIS A 84 1.77 -5.74 -1.02
N HIS A 85 2.24 -5.18 0.11
CA HIS A 85 3.18 -4.06 0.15
C HIS A 85 4.55 -4.57 0.59
N TRP A 86 5.47 -4.74 -0.34
CA TRP A 86 6.85 -5.08 -0.05
C TRP A 86 7.77 -3.92 -0.41
N PHE A 87 8.71 -3.61 0.45
CA PHE A 87 9.67 -2.54 0.19
C PHE A 87 10.98 -2.81 0.94
N PHE A 88 12.06 -2.22 0.45
CA PHE A 88 13.35 -2.26 1.13
C PHE A 88 13.94 -0.85 1.24
N SER A 89 14.85 -0.69 2.17
CA SER A 89 15.61 0.54 2.37
C SER A 89 17.03 0.19 2.80
N THR A 90 17.98 1.06 2.52
CA THR A 90 19.35 0.95 3.05
C THR A 90 19.49 1.63 4.41
N ASP A 91 18.51 2.49 4.79
CA ASP A 91 18.47 3.21 6.06
C ASP A 91 17.04 3.33 6.57
N LEU A 92 16.81 2.95 7.82
CA LEU A 92 15.53 3.04 8.51
C LEU A 92 15.39 4.28 9.42
N THR A 93 16.38 5.15 9.44
CA THR A 93 16.44 6.31 10.34
C THR A 93 15.18 7.18 10.26
N PHE A 94 14.70 7.48 9.04
CA PHE A 94 13.52 8.33 8.87
C PHE A 94 12.22 7.62 9.25
N TYR A 95 12.14 6.30 9.06
CA TYR A 95 10.99 5.51 9.53
C TYR A 95 10.89 5.50 11.06
N VAL A 96 12.04 5.41 11.76
CA VAL A 96 12.13 5.49 13.22
C VAL A 96 11.83 6.90 13.72
N LYS A 97 12.45 7.93 13.13
CA LYS A 97 12.20 9.34 13.48
C LYS A 97 10.73 9.71 13.26
N GLY A 98 10.13 9.19 12.20
CA GLY A 98 8.70 9.37 11.92
C GLY A 98 7.77 8.56 12.83
N GLY A 99 8.29 7.64 13.65
CA GLY A 99 7.50 6.80 14.55
C GLY A 99 6.73 5.67 13.87
N ARG A 100 7.03 5.31 12.61
CA ARG A 100 6.37 4.22 11.86
C ARG A 100 7.06 2.88 12.05
N ILE A 101 8.31 2.89 12.55
CA ILE A 101 9.06 1.69 12.95
C ILE A 101 9.62 1.95 14.35
N SER A 102 9.57 0.95 15.23
CA SER A 102 10.13 1.09 16.57
C SER A 102 11.66 1.25 16.55
N LYS A 103 12.24 1.89 17.59
CA LYS A 103 13.69 2.07 17.70
C LYS A 103 14.44 0.74 17.68
N THR A 104 13.90 -0.29 18.34
CA THR A 104 14.48 -1.64 18.37
C THR A 104 14.46 -2.32 17.01
N ALA A 105 13.38 -2.17 16.25
CA ALA A 105 13.28 -2.68 14.89
C ALA A 105 14.16 -1.89 13.91
N GLY A 106 14.29 -0.57 14.12
CA GLY A 106 15.12 0.32 13.30
C GLY A 106 16.64 0.14 13.49
N ALA A 107 17.08 -0.37 14.64
CA ALA A 107 18.51 -0.66 14.90
C ALA A 107 19.10 -1.67 13.91
N ILE A 108 18.28 -2.38 13.16
CA ILE A 108 18.68 -3.32 12.11
C ILE A 108 19.32 -2.60 10.91
N GLY A 109 18.87 -1.40 10.59
CA GLY A 109 19.30 -0.63 9.41
C GLY A 109 20.64 0.09 9.56
N GLY A 110 21.23 0.13 10.76
CA GLY A 110 22.52 0.77 11.01
C GLY A 110 23.76 -0.12 10.74
N VAL A 111 23.57 -1.36 10.30
CA VAL A 111 24.68 -2.29 10.03
C VAL A 111 25.09 -2.19 8.57
N LEU A 112 26.37 -1.99 8.33
CA LEU A 112 26.96 -1.85 6.99
C LEU A 112 26.50 -2.98 6.04
N ASN A 113 26.05 -2.61 4.85
CA ASN A 113 25.60 -3.51 3.80
C ASN A 113 24.34 -4.37 4.12
N ILE A 114 23.55 -4.02 5.15
CA ILE A 114 22.25 -4.65 5.36
C ILE A 114 21.16 -3.80 4.72
N CYS A 115 20.35 -4.43 3.90
CA CYS A 115 19.13 -3.88 3.31
C CYS A 115 17.94 -4.61 3.93
N PRO A 116 17.27 -4.03 4.93
CA PRO A 116 16.04 -4.59 5.46
C PRO A 116 14.97 -4.71 4.37
N LEU A 117 14.34 -5.87 4.27
CA LEU A 117 13.12 -6.05 3.49
C LEU A 117 11.93 -6.04 4.46
N LEU A 118 10.98 -5.17 4.17
CA LEU A 118 9.82 -4.90 5.00
C LEU A 118 8.53 -5.18 4.23
N ASN A 119 7.46 -5.37 4.99
CA ASN A 119 6.12 -5.31 4.42
C ASN A 119 5.16 -4.57 5.36
N MET A 120 3.91 -4.44 4.96
CA MET A 120 2.82 -4.07 5.85
C MET A 120 2.17 -5.33 6.42
N ASP A 121 1.87 -5.34 7.73
CA ASP A 121 1.10 -6.41 8.35
C ASP A 121 -0.42 -6.20 8.14
N ASN A 122 -1.22 -7.17 8.58
CA ASN A 122 -2.68 -7.11 8.49
C ASN A 122 -3.32 -6.01 9.35
N GLN A 123 -2.54 -5.30 10.16
CA GLN A 123 -2.96 -4.11 10.92
C GLN A 123 -2.45 -2.82 10.26
N GLY A 124 -1.90 -2.92 9.05
CA GLY A 124 -1.40 -1.80 8.29
C GLY A 124 -0.16 -1.13 8.88
N ARG A 125 0.69 -1.86 9.61
CA ARG A 125 1.95 -1.38 10.21
C ARG A 125 3.15 -1.84 9.41
N LEU A 126 4.21 -1.03 9.41
CA LEU A 126 5.46 -1.37 8.74
C LEU A 126 6.27 -2.35 9.60
N ILE A 127 6.53 -3.53 9.06
CA ILE A 127 7.23 -4.61 9.77
C ILE A 127 8.49 -5.03 9.01
N PRO A 128 9.69 -4.90 9.61
CA PRO A 128 10.90 -5.53 9.09
C PRO A 128 10.78 -7.06 9.16
N ARG A 129 10.87 -7.71 7.99
CA ARG A 129 10.76 -9.17 7.90
C ARG A 129 12.10 -9.86 7.77
N TYR A 130 12.99 -9.28 6.95
CA TYR A 130 14.27 -9.91 6.63
C TYR A 130 15.41 -8.92 6.69
N LYS A 131 16.56 -9.39 7.19
CA LYS A 131 17.84 -8.69 7.15
C LYS A 131 18.65 -9.25 5.99
N ILE A 132 18.68 -8.56 4.87
CA ILE A 132 19.32 -9.07 3.67
C ILE A 132 20.62 -8.32 3.44
N ARG A 133 21.71 -9.06 3.21
CA ARG A 133 22.98 -8.47 2.84
C ARG A 133 22.98 -8.14 1.34
N THR A 134 23.38 -6.94 1.01
CA THR A 134 23.53 -6.35 -0.32
C THR A 134 22.23 -6.00 -1.05
N LYS A 135 22.25 -4.88 -1.78
CA LYS A 135 21.14 -4.44 -2.64
C LYS A 135 20.77 -5.49 -3.70
N ARG A 136 21.76 -6.10 -4.35
CA ARG A 136 21.52 -7.11 -5.39
C ARG A 136 20.68 -8.28 -4.87
N LYS A 137 20.91 -8.70 -3.62
CA LYS A 137 20.15 -9.81 -3.03
C LYS A 137 18.73 -9.38 -2.63
N VAL A 138 18.55 -8.17 -2.06
CA VAL A 138 17.21 -7.71 -1.67
C VAL A 138 16.33 -7.45 -2.89
N ILE A 139 16.88 -6.94 -4.00
CA ILE A 139 16.19 -6.77 -5.28
C ILE A 139 15.64 -8.12 -5.80
N ARG A 140 16.42 -9.18 -5.73
CA ARG A 140 15.93 -10.53 -6.09
C ARG A 140 14.87 -11.01 -5.12
N THR A 141 15.11 -10.85 -3.83
CA THR A 141 14.19 -11.34 -2.80
C THR A 141 12.84 -10.65 -2.84
N ILE A 142 12.76 -9.35 -3.17
CA ILE A 142 11.46 -8.67 -3.28
C ILE A 142 10.63 -9.24 -4.44
N VAL A 143 11.26 -9.59 -5.56
CA VAL A 143 10.60 -10.26 -6.70
C VAL A 143 10.22 -11.71 -6.36
N ASP A 144 11.04 -12.41 -5.57
CA ASP A 144 10.67 -13.73 -5.03
C ASP A 144 9.43 -13.64 -4.15
N LYS A 145 9.29 -12.57 -3.35
CA LYS A 145 8.07 -12.34 -2.56
C LYS A 145 6.86 -12.03 -3.42
N MET A 146 7.01 -11.32 -4.52
CA MET A 146 5.92 -11.16 -5.48
C MET A 146 5.48 -12.53 -6.04
N ALA A 147 6.41 -13.37 -6.47
CA ALA A 147 6.10 -14.71 -6.98
C ALA A 147 5.46 -15.64 -5.92
N GLU A 148 5.80 -15.45 -4.64
CA GLU A 148 5.23 -16.23 -3.54
C GLU A 148 3.78 -15.83 -3.21
N TYR A 149 3.45 -14.53 -3.29
CA TYR A 149 2.19 -13.99 -2.80
C TYR A 149 1.21 -13.52 -3.89
N ALA A 150 1.67 -13.36 -5.12
CA ALA A 150 0.79 -12.95 -6.21
C ALA A 150 -0.24 -14.05 -6.50
N ASP A 151 -1.45 -13.64 -6.87
CA ASP A 151 -2.49 -14.54 -7.33
C ASP A 151 -1.99 -15.28 -8.58
N HIS A 152 -2.16 -16.61 -8.63
CA HIS A 152 -1.56 -17.47 -9.66
C HIS A 152 -0.02 -17.42 -9.74
N GLN A 153 0.66 -16.93 -8.69
CA GLN A 153 2.14 -16.89 -8.59
C GLN A 153 2.80 -16.20 -9.79
N THR A 154 3.67 -16.90 -10.54
CA THR A 154 4.37 -16.35 -11.71
C THR A 154 3.49 -16.14 -12.92
N ASP A 155 2.26 -16.66 -12.93
CA ASP A 155 1.28 -16.43 -14.01
C ASP A 155 0.42 -15.18 -13.75
N TYR A 156 0.72 -14.43 -12.68
CA TYR A 156 0.05 -13.17 -12.37
C TYR A 156 0.27 -12.14 -13.48
N ASN A 157 -0.83 -11.65 -14.04
CA ASN A 157 -0.85 -10.63 -15.11
C ASN A 157 -1.62 -9.37 -14.72
N GLY A 158 -1.91 -9.20 -13.43
CA GLY A 158 -2.58 -8.01 -12.92
C GLY A 158 -1.61 -6.85 -12.70
N LYS A 159 -2.11 -5.71 -12.28
CA LYS A 159 -1.31 -4.49 -12.05
C LYS A 159 -0.27 -4.69 -10.94
N CYS A 160 0.96 -4.20 -11.19
CA CYS A 160 2.05 -4.10 -10.23
C CYS A 160 2.56 -2.66 -10.21
N TYR A 161 2.67 -2.06 -9.02
CA TYR A 161 3.16 -0.69 -8.86
C TYR A 161 4.51 -0.67 -8.16
N ILE A 162 5.48 -0.02 -8.77
CA ILE A 162 6.80 0.22 -8.20
C ILE A 162 6.98 1.73 -7.99
N SER A 163 7.31 2.13 -6.77
CA SER A 163 7.65 3.50 -6.44
C SER A 163 9.00 3.58 -5.75
N HIS A 164 9.68 4.71 -5.88
CA HIS A 164 11.01 4.92 -5.31
C HIS A 164 11.20 6.36 -4.82
N SER A 165 12.19 6.55 -3.93
CA SER A 165 12.67 7.85 -3.45
C SER A 165 14.14 7.99 -3.81
N GLU A 166 14.45 8.73 -4.91
CA GLU A 166 15.79 9.01 -5.41
C GLU A 166 16.68 7.76 -5.63
N CYS A 167 16.07 6.62 -6.03
CA CYS A 167 16.78 5.37 -6.30
C CYS A 167 16.25 4.67 -7.57
N TYR A 168 16.19 5.42 -8.66
CA TYR A 168 15.63 4.95 -9.95
C TYR A 168 16.28 3.66 -10.43
N GLU A 169 17.62 3.54 -10.38
CA GLU A 169 18.35 2.36 -10.85
C GLU A 169 17.96 1.09 -10.07
N ASP A 170 17.77 1.22 -8.74
CA ASP A 170 17.31 0.10 -7.92
C ASP A 170 15.86 -0.29 -8.29
N ALA A 171 15.00 0.69 -8.52
CA ALA A 171 13.61 0.47 -8.93
C ALA A 171 13.54 -0.16 -10.34
N ARG A 172 14.36 0.32 -11.29
CA ARG A 172 14.43 -0.25 -12.63
C ARG A 172 14.92 -1.69 -12.60
N ALA A 173 15.94 -2.01 -11.78
CA ALA A 173 16.42 -3.38 -11.60
C ALA A 173 15.34 -4.32 -11.02
N VAL A 174 14.46 -3.82 -10.16
CA VAL A 174 13.28 -4.59 -9.71
C VAL A 174 12.31 -4.79 -10.86
N ALA A 175 12.00 -3.74 -11.61
CA ALA A 175 11.08 -3.81 -12.75
C ALA A 175 11.56 -4.79 -13.83
N ASP A 176 12.84 -4.74 -14.22
CA ASP A 176 13.44 -5.67 -15.19
C ASP A 176 13.29 -7.14 -14.75
N LEU A 177 13.49 -7.42 -13.45
CA LEU A 177 13.29 -8.77 -12.92
C LEU A 177 11.81 -9.18 -12.90
N VAL A 178 10.89 -8.26 -12.61
CA VAL A 178 9.44 -8.51 -12.68
C VAL A 178 9.05 -8.82 -14.13
N GLU A 179 9.44 -7.97 -15.09
CA GLU A 179 9.18 -8.15 -16.51
C GLU A 179 9.75 -9.46 -17.07
N SER A 180 10.89 -9.93 -16.53
CA SER A 180 11.50 -11.21 -16.94
C SER A 180 10.81 -12.45 -16.36
N ARG A 181 10.00 -12.30 -15.32
CA ARG A 181 9.46 -13.41 -14.52
C ARG A 181 7.94 -13.55 -14.60
N PHE A 182 7.25 -12.49 -14.98
CA PHE A 182 5.80 -12.42 -15.07
C PHE A 182 5.38 -12.02 -16.48
N PRO A 183 4.15 -12.33 -16.90
CA PRO A 183 3.66 -12.06 -18.26
C PRO A 183 3.26 -10.57 -18.46
N TYR A 184 4.22 -9.66 -18.32
CA TYR A 184 4.06 -8.23 -18.59
C TYR A 184 4.58 -7.84 -19.97
#